data_cbe34f3510668e554411dd00c36e729b
#
_entry.id   cbe34f3510668e554411dd00c36e729b
#
_cell.length_a   1.000
_cell.length_b   1.000
_cell.length_c   1.000
_cell.angle_alpha   90.00
_cell.angle_beta   90.00
_cell.angle_gamma   90.00
#
_symmetry.space_group_name_H-M   'P 1'
#
loop_
_entity.id
_entity.type
_entity.pdbx_description
1 polymer ?
#
loop_
_entity_poly.entity_id
_entity_poly.type
_entity_poly.pdbx_seq_one_letter_code
_entity_poly.pdbx_strand_id
1 'polypeptide(L)'
;MEGNMFNKNETIKVKGVAVLLLMFHHLFYNANQVEQSGIKFLLLSEDKVQPIAVAARICVWIFAFLSAYGLTYSYNKNKEKETCLQFIVKHWLSLMKAYWIVYVCVFISYMIVVGNPMQVYENSFKRMLLDFMGWGNFFQTPMLINVWWYMCFAQILIIAIPLVDAYCEKFGMGGFVLGFFILQYLPEGITSIYSGKYSLYFLVIILGTICAKNQVLDKILQKSDKGHIKAMGKAIALIYAVIVLLMFKYEIREIDQWQISSALSAISTLFIVIVVSKYIRGQILVKGISFLGKHSGNIFMIHAFFYTYCKSVVYWSHNALLSYITLACLSLLSSIVIEFIKKILHYNELMAKLSQRIVISIKY
;
A
#
# COMPACT_ATOMS: atom_id res chain seq x y z
N MET A 1 12.80 -15.89 -24.49
CA MET A 1 12.04 -14.79 -23.84
C MET A 1 12.79 -14.44 -22.58
N GLU A 2 13.56 -13.34 -22.60
CA GLU A 2 14.17 -12.82 -21.38
C GLU A 2 13.05 -12.44 -20.43
N GLY A 3 13.04 -13.06 -19.25
CA GLY A 3 12.00 -12.79 -18.24
C GLY A 3 12.12 -11.34 -17.75
N ASN A 4 11.00 -10.66 -17.53
CA ASN A 4 10.96 -9.30 -16.99
C ASN A 4 11.84 -9.23 -15.74
N MET A 5 12.76 -8.28 -15.70
CA MET A 5 13.67 -8.06 -14.56
C MET A 5 12.91 -7.57 -13.32
N PHE A 6 11.92 -6.68 -13.51
CA PHE A 6 10.99 -6.29 -12.44
C PHE A 6 9.82 -7.29 -12.38
N ASN A 7 10.09 -8.43 -11.79
CA ASN A 7 9.16 -9.55 -11.70
C ASN A 7 8.43 -9.59 -10.35
N LYS A 8 7.64 -10.65 -10.15
CA LYS A 8 6.89 -10.89 -8.91
C LYS A 8 7.79 -10.90 -7.66
N ASN A 9 9.02 -11.40 -7.73
CA ASN A 9 9.93 -11.46 -6.58
C ASN A 9 10.41 -10.06 -6.20
N GLU A 10 10.70 -9.20 -7.19
CA GLU A 10 11.05 -7.80 -6.94
C GLU A 10 9.88 -7.04 -6.31
N THR A 11 8.67 -7.22 -6.84
CA THR A 11 7.45 -6.64 -6.25
C THR A 11 7.26 -7.09 -4.80
N ILE A 12 7.47 -8.37 -4.49
CA ILE A 12 7.37 -8.91 -3.13
C ILE A 12 8.42 -8.25 -2.22
N LYS A 13 9.65 -8.12 -2.68
CA LYS A 13 10.73 -7.46 -1.93
C LYS A 13 10.39 -6.00 -1.59
N VAL A 14 9.89 -5.24 -2.56
CA VAL A 14 9.46 -3.85 -2.36
C VAL A 14 8.29 -3.76 -1.38
N LYS A 15 7.31 -4.67 -1.48
CA LYS A 15 6.19 -4.75 -0.51
C LYS A 15 6.67 -5.03 0.91
N GLY A 16 7.72 -5.84 1.08
CA GLY A 16 8.32 -6.09 2.40
C GLY A 16 8.88 -4.83 3.04
N VAL A 17 9.60 -4.00 2.27
CA VAL A 17 10.06 -2.69 2.75
C VAL A 17 8.88 -1.76 3.08
N ALA A 18 7.86 -1.73 2.20
CA ALA A 18 6.69 -0.88 2.41
C ALA A 18 5.93 -1.23 3.70
N VAL A 19 5.84 -2.51 4.08
CA VAL A 19 5.16 -2.92 5.33
C VAL A 19 5.96 -2.48 6.56
N LEU A 20 7.28 -2.54 6.50
CA LEU A 20 8.13 -2.05 7.59
C LEU A 20 7.93 -0.53 7.78
N LEU A 21 7.93 0.23 6.71
CA LEU A 21 7.66 1.67 6.76
C LEU A 21 6.24 1.95 7.28
N LEU A 22 5.24 1.14 6.90
CA LEU A 22 3.86 1.26 7.35
C LEU A 22 3.74 1.13 8.87
N MET A 23 4.32 0.09 9.44
CA MET A 23 4.27 -0.14 10.88
C MET A 23 5.02 0.95 11.65
N PHE A 24 6.17 1.39 11.14
CA PHE A 24 6.93 2.49 11.70
C PHE A 24 6.14 3.80 11.68
N HIS A 25 5.51 4.12 10.55
CA HIS A 25 4.63 5.27 10.42
C HIS A 25 3.55 5.26 11.50
N HIS A 26 2.77 4.18 11.58
CA HIS A 26 1.61 4.16 12.46
C HIS A 26 1.94 4.15 13.96
N LEU A 27 3.10 3.65 14.35
CA LEU A 27 3.53 3.70 15.75
C LEU A 27 4.00 5.10 16.19
N PHE A 28 4.64 5.86 15.31
CA PHE A 28 5.42 7.04 15.73
C PHE A 28 5.04 8.35 15.06
N TYR A 29 4.07 8.37 14.12
CA TYR A 29 3.71 9.62 13.44
C TYR A 29 2.89 10.59 14.29
N ASN A 30 2.18 10.09 15.30
CA ASN A 30 1.28 10.86 16.15
C ASN A 30 1.93 11.06 17.53
N ALA A 31 2.38 12.30 17.81
CA ALA A 31 3.05 12.66 19.06
C ALA A 31 2.16 12.37 20.28
N ASN A 32 0.86 12.69 20.23
CA ASN A 32 -0.05 12.42 21.35
C ASN A 32 -0.15 10.92 21.67
N GLN A 33 -0.13 10.06 20.65
CA GLN A 33 -0.16 8.61 20.86
C GLN A 33 1.15 8.12 21.47
N VAL A 34 2.28 8.67 21.04
CA VAL A 34 3.62 8.36 21.58
C VAL A 34 3.70 8.77 23.05
N GLU A 35 3.30 9.99 23.39
CA GLU A 35 3.28 10.51 24.74
C GLU A 35 2.38 9.65 25.65
N GLN A 36 1.14 9.38 25.23
CA GLN A 36 0.19 8.54 25.99
C GLN A 36 0.68 7.11 26.21
N SER A 37 1.50 6.58 25.30
CA SER A 37 2.08 5.23 25.42
C SER A 37 3.30 5.17 26.34
N GLY A 38 3.86 6.32 26.72
CA GLY A 38 5.07 6.41 27.54
C GLY A 38 6.33 5.82 26.89
N ILE A 39 6.39 5.80 25.55
CA ILE A 39 7.52 5.25 24.79
C ILE A 39 8.76 6.10 25.01
N LYS A 40 9.88 5.40 25.27
CA LYS A 40 11.22 5.99 25.33
C LYS A 40 12.01 5.63 24.07
N PHE A 41 12.63 6.64 23.47
CA PHE A 41 13.53 6.49 22.33
C PHE A 41 14.96 6.38 22.82
N LEU A 42 15.72 5.36 22.37
CA LEU A 42 17.09 5.11 22.82
C LEU A 42 18.15 5.75 21.92
N LEU A 43 17.92 5.78 20.61
CA LEU A 43 18.93 6.15 19.63
C LEU A 43 18.75 7.58 19.10
N LEU A 44 17.51 8.01 18.95
CA LEU A 44 17.11 9.33 18.46
C LEU A 44 16.06 9.88 19.38
N SER A 45 16.04 11.18 19.60
CA SER A 45 14.98 11.86 20.33
C SER A 45 13.65 11.84 19.56
N GLU A 46 12.54 12.04 20.25
CA GLU A 46 11.19 12.00 19.67
C GLU A 46 11.02 13.00 18.53
N ASP A 47 11.51 14.23 18.74
CA ASP A 47 11.50 15.31 17.74
C ASP A 47 12.18 14.93 16.41
N LYS A 48 13.15 14.00 16.43
CA LYS A 48 13.81 13.48 15.23
C LYS A 48 13.09 12.26 14.65
N VAL A 49 12.51 11.42 15.48
CA VAL A 49 11.80 10.22 15.04
C VAL A 49 10.46 10.55 14.36
N GLN A 50 9.74 11.52 14.89
CA GLN A 50 8.43 11.88 14.37
C GLN A 50 8.44 12.33 12.90
N PRO A 51 9.31 13.25 12.44
CA PRO A 51 9.40 13.59 11.01
C PRO A 51 9.73 12.38 10.12
N ILE A 52 10.60 11.48 10.59
CA ILE A 52 10.91 10.24 9.87
C ILE A 52 9.68 9.33 9.77
N ALA A 53 8.92 9.22 10.85
CA ALA A 53 7.69 8.44 10.85
C ALA A 53 6.61 9.05 9.95
N VAL A 54 6.50 10.37 9.90
CA VAL A 54 5.63 11.07 8.94
C VAL A 54 6.09 10.81 7.50
N ALA A 55 7.39 10.85 7.22
CA ALA A 55 7.95 10.53 5.90
C ALA A 55 7.70 9.06 5.51
N ALA A 56 7.72 8.14 6.47
CA ALA A 56 7.45 6.71 6.25
C ALA A 56 6.03 6.43 5.73
N ARG A 57 5.10 7.42 5.78
CA ARG A 57 3.81 7.36 5.09
C ARG A 57 3.96 7.13 3.58
N ILE A 58 5.14 7.32 3.01
CA ILE A 58 5.47 6.99 1.61
C ILE A 58 5.12 5.53 1.27
N CYS A 59 5.01 4.65 2.25
CA CYS A 59 4.57 3.26 2.08
C CYS A 59 3.26 3.14 1.31
N VAL A 60 2.31 4.06 1.50
CA VAL A 60 1.02 4.07 0.80
C VAL A 60 1.21 4.35 -0.70
N TRP A 61 2.09 5.29 -1.07
CA TRP A 61 2.45 5.56 -2.46
C TRP A 61 3.16 4.37 -3.10
N ILE A 62 4.00 3.64 -2.33
CA ILE A 62 4.64 2.41 -2.81
C ILE A 62 3.57 1.36 -3.13
N PHE A 63 2.59 1.14 -2.26
CA PHE A 63 1.50 0.20 -2.54
C PHE A 63 0.65 0.64 -3.73
N ALA A 64 0.33 1.94 -3.85
CA ALA A 64 -0.42 2.49 -4.98
C ALA A 64 0.34 2.30 -6.30
N PHE A 65 1.65 2.61 -6.32
CA PHE A 65 2.53 2.41 -7.48
C PHE A 65 2.54 0.94 -7.92
N LEU A 66 2.81 0.03 -6.99
CA LEU A 66 2.88 -1.40 -7.27
C LEU A 66 1.54 -1.97 -7.74
N SER A 67 0.43 -1.45 -7.20
CA SER A 67 -0.92 -1.82 -7.63
C SER A 67 -1.20 -1.33 -9.05
N ALA A 68 -0.92 -0.07 -9.34
CA ALA A 68 -1.08 0.50 -10.69
C ALA A 68 -0.19 -0.22 -11.70
N TYR A 69 1.09 -0.44 -11.37
CA TYR A 69 2.03 -1.19 -12.21
C TYR A 69 1.51 -2.60 -12.52
N GLY A 70 1.15 -3.36 -11.48
CA GLY A 70 0.72 -4.76 -11.64
C GLY A 70 -0.63 -4.89 -12.36
N LEU A 71 -1.59 -4.01 -12.08
CA LEU A 71 -2.89 -4.00 -12.75
C LEU A 71 -2.74 -3.62 -14.23
N THR A 72 -1.96 -2.58 -14.53
CA THR A 72 -1.69 -2.18 -15.93
C THR A 72 -0.99 -3.29 -16.71
N TYR A 73 0.04 -3.92 -16.10
CA TYR A 73 0.71 -5.05 -16.71
C TYR A 73 -0.26 -6.21 -17.01
N SER A 74 -1.11 -6.54 -16.04
CA SER A 74 -2.15 -7.58 -16.20
C SER A 74 -3.18 -7.21 -17.28
N TYR A 75 -3.64 -5.95 -17.31
CA TYR A 75 -4.59 -5.46 -18.29
C TYR A 75 -4.03 -5.55 -19.71
N ASN A 76 -2.84 -5.01 -19.94
CA ASN A 76 -2.23 -5.02 -21.27
C ASN A 76 -1.87 -6.42 -21.77
N LYS A 77 -1.52 -7.33 -20.87
CA LYS A 77 -1.26 -8.73 -21.22
C LYS A 77 -2.50 -9.49 -21.67
N ASN A 78 -3.66 -9.12 -21.18
CA ASN A 78 -4.90 -9.88 -21.34
C ASN A 78 -5.99 -9.13 -22.13
N LYS A 79 -5.79 -7.85 -22.50
CA LYS A 79 -6.82 -7.02 -23.13
C LYS A 79 -7.41 -7.57 -24.46
N GLU A 80 -6.70 -8.46 -25.12
CA GLU A 80 -7.20 -9.17 -26.30
C GLU A 80 -8.04 -10.41 -25.96
N LYS A 81 -7.95 -10.91 -24.71
CA LYS A 81 -8.56 -12.17 -24.27
C LYS A 81 -9.73 -12.00 -23.32
N GLU A 82 -9.79 -10.84 -22.64
CA GLU A 82 -10.82 -10.52 -21.66
C GLU A 82 -11.37 -9.11 -21.87
N THR A 83 -12.67 -8.93 -21.66
CA THR A 83 -13.28 -7.60 -21.70
C THR A 83 -12.85 -6.74 -20.50
N CYS A 84 -13.01 -5.41 -20.62
CA CYS A 84 -12.76 -4.47 -19.52
C CYS A 84 -13.54 -4.87 -18.24
N LEU A 85 -14.81 -5.27 -18.38
CA LEU A 85 -15.63 -5.70 -17.26
C LEU A 85 -15.12 -6.99 -16.63
N GLN A 86 -14.71 -7.97 -17.43
CA GLN A 86 -14.10 -9.21 -16.93
C GLN A 86 -12.80 -8.93 -16.17
N PHE A 87 -11.96 -8.03 -16.67
CA PHE A 87 -10.76 -7.57 -15.97
C PHE A 87 -11.11 -6.97 -14.59
N ILE A 88 -12.06 -6.02 -14.56
CA ILE A 88 -12.48 -5.34 -13.34
C ILE A 88 -13.01 -6.36 -12.31
N VAL A 89 -13.96 -7.20 -12.72
CA VAL A 89 -14.59 -8.18 -11.80
C VAL A 89 -13.59 -9.20 -11.28
N LYS A 90 -12.70 -9.71 -12.12
CA LYS A 90 -11.64 -10.65 -11.74
C LYS A 90 -10.70 -10.07 -10.69
N HIS A 91 -10.22 -8.84 -10.89
CA HIS A 91 -9.32 -8.18 -9.96
C HIS A 91 -10.03 -7.73 -8.68
N TRP A 92 -11.28 -7.29 -8.79
CA TRP A 92 -12.13 -6.99 -7.65
C TRP A 92 -12.36 -8.22 -6.77
N LEU A 93 -12.76 -9.36 -7.33
CA LEU A 93 -12.91 -10.60 -6.60
C LEU A 93 -11.60 -11.06 -5.94
N SER A 94 -10.46 -10.88 -6.63
CA SER A 94 -9.16 -11.19 -6.06
C SER A 94 -8.81 -10.31 -4.85
N LEU A 95 -9.15 -9.03 -4.89
CA LEU A 95 -8.99 -8.10 -3.78
C LEU A 95 -9.90 -8.47 -2.61
N MET A 96 -11.20 -8.65 -2.90
CA MET A 96 -12.21 -8.93 -1.89
C MET A 96 -12.00 -10.30 -1.22
N LYS A 97 -11.55 -11.31 -1.95
CA LYS A 97 -11.14 -12.58 -1.38
C LYS A 97 -10.08 -12.41 -0.29
N ALA A 98 -9.09 -11.58 -0.51
CA ALA A 98 -8.05 -11.32 0.50
C ALA A 98 -8.62 -10.52 1.70
N TYR A 99 -9.51 -9.58 1.44
CA TYR A 99 -10.11 -8.72 2.46
C TYR A 99 -11.12 -9.47 3.35
N TRP A 100 -12.08 -10.19 2.78
CA TRP A 100 -13.16 -10.82 3.54
C TRP A 100 -12.68 -11.78 4.62
N ILE A 101 -11.70 -12.60 4.33
CA ILE A 101 -11.17 -13.53 5.34
C ILE A 101 -10.48 -12.78 6.49
N VAL A 102 -9.75 -11.71 6.18
CA VAL A 102 -9.13 -10.87 7.23
C VAL A 102 -10.20 -10.12 8.01
N TYR A 103 -11.21 -9.58 7.33
CA TYR A 103 -12.35 -8.92 7.98
C TYR A 103 -13.02 -9.84 9.02
N VAL A 104 -13.34 -11.07 8.63
CA VAL A 104 -13.98 -12.05 9.53
C VAL A 104 -13.06 -12.37 10.71
N CYS A 105 -11.76 -12.62 10.47
CA CYS A 105 -10.80 -12.88 11.54
C CYS A 105 -10.69 -11.69 12.51
N VAL A 106 -10.62 -10.46 12.00
CA VAL A 106 -10.54 -9.25 12.82
C VAL A 106 -11.85 -8.99 13.56
N PHE A 107 -13.00 -9.23 12.93
CA PHE A 107 -14.32 -9.10 13.55
C PHE A 107 -14.45 -10.04 14.77
N ILE A 108 -14.05 -11.32 14.61
CA ILE A 108 -14.03 -12.28 15.71
C ILE A 108 -13.02 -11.87 16.79
N SER A 109 -11.82 -11.44 16.40
CA SER A 109 -10.80 -10.96 17.35
C SER A 109 -11.29 -9.75 18.15
N TYR A 110 -12.02 -8.84 17.50
CA TYR A 110 -12.64 -7.68 18.17
C TYR A 110 -13.66 -8.15 19.20
N MET A 111 -14.52 -9.12 18.87
CA MET A 111 -15.49 -9.68 19.82
C MET A 111 -14.83 -10.24 21.08
N ILE A 112 -13.65 -10.86 20.93
CA ILE A 112 -12.93 -11.48 22.05
C ILE A 112 -12.20 -10.44 22.90
N VAL A 113 -11.56 -9.46 22.26
CA VAL A 113 -10.64 -8.51 22.93
C VAL A 113 -11.35 -7.27 23.45
N VAL A 114 -12.35 -6.77 22.68
CA VAL A 114 -12.97 -5.46 22.93
C VAL A 114 -14.44 -5.62 23.36
N GLY A 115 -15.17 -6.51 22.71
CA GLY A 115 -16.59 -6.72 22.94
C GLY A 115 -17.40 -6.68 21.64
N ASN A 116 -18.63 -6.18 21.70
CA ASN A 116 -19.56 -6.20 20.57
C ASN A 116 -19.12 -5.27 19.42
N PRO A 117 -18.66 -5.79 18.26
CA PRO A 117 -18.21 -4.97 17.14
C PRO A 117 -19.34 -4.18 16.48
N MET A 118 -20.62 -4.56 16.70
CA MET A 118 -21.75 -3.81 16.15
C MET A 118 -21.87 -2.41 16.74
N GLN A 119 -21.29 -2.16 17.91
CA GLN A 119 -21.22 -0.82 18.49
C GLN A 119 -20.41 0.16 17.63
N VAL A 120 -19.36 -0.32 16.97
CA VAL A 120 -18.57 0.50 16.01
C VAL A 120 -19.48 1.02 14.89
N TYR A 121 -20.44 0.22 14.46
CA TYR A 121 -21.37 0.54 13.37
C TYR A 121 -22.66 1.18 13.87
N GLU A 122 -22.70 1.64 15.13
CA GLU A 122 -23.93 2.17 15.77
C GLU A 122 -25.11 1.20 15.63
N ASN A 123 -24.84 -0.09 15.78
CA ASN A 123 -25.77 -1.21 15.62
C ASN A 123 -26.48 -1.28 14.25
N SER A 124 -25.91 -0.66 13.22
CA SER A 124 -26.45 -0.66 11.86
C SER A 124 -25.81 -1.76 11.00
N PHE A 125 -26.61 -2.77 10.63
CA PHE A 125 -26.19 -3.82 9.70
C PHE A 125 -25.76 -3.25 8.34
N LYS A 126 -26.44 -2.20 7.86
CA LYS A 126 -26.09 -1.53 6.60
C LYS A 126 -24.66 -0.96 6.63
N ARG A 127 -24.27 -0.29 7.74
CA ARG A 127 -22.91 0.25 7.89
C ARG A 127 -21.86 -0.85 7.96
N MET A 128 -22.15 -1.91 8.72
CA MET A 128 -21.29 -3.11 8.75
C MET A 128 -21.12 -3.72 7.35
N LEU A 129 -22.20 -3.84 6.58
CA LEU A 129 -22.14 -4.38 5.21
C LEU A 129 -21.31 -3.49 4.28
N LEU A 130 -21.43 -2.16 4.40
CA LEU A 130 -20.62 -1.22 3.62
C LEU A 130 -19.12 -1.38 3.94
N ASP A 131 -18.76 -1.55 5.21
CA ASP A 131 -17.38 -1.81 5.62
C ASP A 131 -16.91 -3.20 5.13
N PHE A 132 -17.73 -4.24 5.29
CA PHE A 132 -17.44 -5.59 4.76
C PHE A 132 -17.23 -5.62 3.24
N MET A 133 -17.91 -4.73 2.50
CA MET A 133 -17.73 -4.55 1.06
C MET A 133 -16.56 -3.61 0.72
N GLY A 134 -15.86 -3.07 1.73
CA GLY A 134 -14.73 -2.17 1.57
C GLY A 134 -15.11 -0.76 1.11
N TRP A 135 -16.37 -0.38 1.23
CA TRP A 135 -16.89 0.94 0.81
C TRP A 135 -17.15 1.90 1.98
N GLY A 136 -16.86 1.50 3.21
CA GLY A 136 -17.11 2.31 4.41
C GLY A 136 -16.54 3.73 4.31
N ASN A 137 -15.31 3.87 3.84
CA ASN A 137 -14.67 5.19 3.69
C ASN A 137 -15.34 6.07 2.62
N PHE A 138 -15.77 5.51 1.49
CA PHE A 138 -16.45 6.26 0.44
C PHE A 138 -17.78 6.85 0.91
N PHE A 139 -18.54 6.07 1.67
CA PHE A 139 -19.82 6.49 2.23
C PHE A 139 -19.68 7.18 3.59
N GLN A 140 -18.45 7.47 4.04
CA GLN A 140 -18.15 8.14 5.31
C GLN A 140 -18.82 7.44 6.51
N THR A 141 -18.92 6.11 6.46
CA THR A 141 -19.46 5.28 7.54
C THR A 141 -18.33 4.78 8.44
N PRO A 142 -18.62 4.49 9.74
CA PRO A 142 -17.64 3.89 10.61
C PRO A 142 -17.06 2.61 10.03
N MET A 143 -15.77 2.40 10.24
CA MET A 143 -15.03 1.20 9.85
C MET A 143 -14.46 0.53 11.09
N LEU A 144 -14.45 -0.79 11.12
CA LEU A 144 -13.87 -1.56 12.23
C LEU A 144 -12.38 -1.23 12.42
N ILE A 145 -11.66 -1.04 11.32
CA ILE A 145 -10.27 -0.64 11.28
C ILE A 145 -10.07 0.53 10.32
N ASN A 146 -9.58 1.64 10.82
CA ASN A 146 -9.45 2.88 10.03
C ASN A 146 -8.56 2.76 8.80
N VAL A 147 -7.54 1.90 8.81
CA VAL A 147 -6.66 1.72 7.64
C VAL A 147 -7.34 1.03 6.46
N TRP A 148 -8.53 0.49 6.63
CA TRP A 148 -9.31 -0.15 5.56
C TRP A 148 -9.88 0.85 4.54
N TRP A 149 -9.71 2.17 4.74
CA TRP A 149 -9.97 3.15 3.70
C TRP A 149 -9.24 2.82 2.39
N TYR A 150 -8.08 2.13 2.49
CA TYR A 150 -7.32 1.70 1.33
C TYR A 150 -8.05 0.65 0.49
N MET A 151 -8.98 -0.11 1.07
CA MET A 151 -9.79 -1.10 0.32
C MET A 151 -10.70 -0.41 -0.68
N CYS A 152 -11.31 0.71 -0.28
CA CYS A 152 -12.08 1.55 -1.20
C CYS A 152 -11.19 2.12 -2.32
N PHE A 153 -10.05 2.70 -1.96
CA PHE A 153 -9.08 3.21 -2.92
C PHE A 153 -8.64 2.13 -3.93
N ALA A 154 -8.34 0.92 -3.48
CA ALA A 154 -7.92 -0.19 -4.32
C ALA A 154 -9.03 -0.63 -5.30
N GLN A 155 -10.30 -0.61 -4.88
CA GLN A 155 -11.44 -0.87 -5.76
C GLN A 155 -11.59 0.20 -6.84
N ILE A 156 -11.51 1.48 -6.45
CA ILE A 156 -11.53 2.61 -7.40
C ILE A 156 -10.37 2.48 -8.40
N LEU A 157 -9.17 2.13 -7.92
CA LEU A 157 -8.01 1.94 -8.79
C LEU A 157 -8.24 0.82 -9.82
N ILE A 158 -8.81 -0.32 -9.43
CA ILE A 158 -9.12 -1.42 -10.36
C ILE A 158 -10.06 -0.94 -11.48
N ILE A 159 -11.10 -0.16 -11.12
CA ILE A 159 -12.05 0.39 -12.08
C ILE A 159 -11.39 1.44 -12.98
N ALA A 160 -10.47 2.25 -12.44
CA ALA A 160 -9.84 3.35 -13.15
C ALA A 160 -8.72 2.91 -14.11
N ILE A 161 -8.08 1.74 -13.88
CA ILE A 161 -6.90 1.32 -14.67
C ILE A 161 -7.12 1.33 -16.19
N PRO A 162 -8.22 0.84 -16.76
CA PRO A 162 -8.44 0.91 -18.21
C PRO A 162 -8.42 2.33 -18.76
N LEU A 163 -8.99 3.30 -18.01
CA LEU A 163 -9.00 4.71 -18.39
C LEU A 163 -7.61 5.34 -18.24
N VAL A 164 -6.91 5.03 -17.15
CA VAL A 164 -5.53 5.52 -16.92
C VAL A 164 -4.58 4.93 -17.96
N ASP A 165 -4.76 3.66 -18.35
CA ASP A 165 -3.97 3.03 -19.42
C ASP A 165 -4.16 3.76 -20.75
N ALA A 166 -5.40 4.06 -21.14
CA ALA A 166 -5.71 4.81 -22.36
C ALA A 166 -5.15 6.26 -22.30
N TYR A 167 -5.25 6.91 -21.16
CA TYR A 167 -4.64 8.22 -20.92
C TYR A 167 -3.11 8.17 -21.09
N CYS A 168 -2.44 7.22 -20.47
CA CYS A 168 -0.99 7.06 -20.58
C CYS A 168 -0.55 6.62 -22.00
N GLU A 169 -1.40 5.90 -22.73
CA GLU A 169 -1.17 5.56 -24.13
C GLU A 169 -1.13 6.81 -25.01
N LYS A 170 -2.07 7.72 -24.79
CA LYS A 170 -2.19 8.96 -25.56
C LYS A 170 -1.09 9.99 -25.25
N PHE A 171 -0.73 10.15 -23.97
CA PHE A 171 0.13 11.25 -23.52
C PHE A 171 1.55 10.80 -23.11
N GLY A 172 1.81 9.51 -22.96
CA GLY A 172 3.12 8.98 -22.58
C GLY A 172 3.66 9.61 -21.28
N MET A 173 4.94 9.95 -21.27
CA MET A 173 5.57 10.63 -20.12
C MET A 173 4.99 12.06 -19.89
N GLY A 174 4.52 12.73 -20.95
CA GLY A 174 3.82 14.01 -20.82
C GLY A 174 2.54 13.92 -20.00
N GLY A 175 1.94 12.73 -19.92
CA GLY A 175 0.77 12.46 -19.08
C GLY A 175 1.02 12.71 -17.59
N PHE A 176 2.25 12.50 -17.10
CA PHE A 176 2.58 12.84 -15.71
C PHE A 176 2.53 14.36 -15.48
N VAL A 177 3.11 15.13 -16.39
CA VAL A 177 3.11 16.60 -16.31
C VAL A 177 1.70 17.14 -16.47
N LEU A 178 0.95 16.64 -17.47
CA LEU A 178 -0.45 17.02 -17.67
C LEU A 178 -1.32 16.67 -16.46
N GLY A 179 -1.09 15.48 -15.86
CA GLY A 179 -1.77 15.06 -14.63
C GLY A 179 -1.50 15.99 -13.45
N PHE A 180 -0.29 16.50 -13.32
CA PHE A 180 0.05 17.50 -12.31
C PHE A 180 -0.78 18.79 -12.51
N PHE A 181 -0.86 19.31 -13.73
CA PHE A 181 -1.69 20.48 -14.02
C PHE A 181 -3.19 20.22 -13.83
N ILE A 182 -3.68 19.04 -14.20
CA ILE A 182 -5.06 18.66 -13.92
C ILE A 182 -5.35 18.73 -12.41
N LEU A 183 -4.46 18.20 -11.57
CA LEU A 183 -4.63 18.25 -10.10
C LEU A 183 -4.61 19.69 -9.57
N GLN A 184 -3.87 20.60 -10.21
CA GLN A 184 -3.81 22.00 -9.81
C GLN A 184 -5.15 22.73 -9.97
N TYR A 185 -5.95 22.34 -10.96
CA TYR A 185 -7.22 22.98 -11.29
C TYR A 185 -8.44 22.18 -10.83
N LEU A 186 -8.26 21.06 -10.12
CA LEU A 186 -9.39 20.33 -9.53
C LEU A 186 -10.06 21.18 -8.46
N PRO A 187 -11.38 21.39 -8.51
CA PRO A 187 -12.11 22.09 -7.47
C PRO A 187 -11.89 21.46 -6.10
N GLU A 188 -11.70 22.26 -5.08
CA GLU A 188 -11.53 21.79 -3.68
C GLU A 188 -12.70 20.90 -3.26
N GLY A 189 -13.91 21.17 -3.71
CA GLY A 189 -15.08 20.34 -3.47
C GLY A 189 -14.90 18.89 -3.92
N ILE A 190 -14.24 18.62 -5.05
CA ILE A 190 -13.97 17.25 -5.52
C ILE A 190 -12.87 16.59 -4.69
N THR A 191 -11.91 17.36 -4.20
CA THR A 191 -10.80 16.84 -3.39
C THR A 191 -11.17 16.67 -1.91
N SER A 192 -12.19 17.40 -1.42
CA SER A 192 -12.64 17.40 -0.03
C SER A 192 -13.86 16.51 0.25
N ILE A 193 -14.78 16.37 -0.72
CA ILE A 193 -16.07 15.67 -0.55
C ILE A 193 -15.86 14.20 -0.18
N TYR A 194 -14.85 13.58 -0.76
CA TYR A 194 -14.53 12.20 -0.45
C TYR A 194 -13.27 12.20 0.39
N SER A 195 -13.43 12.22 1.68
CA SER A 195 -12.43 12.22 2.78
C SER A 195 -11.15 11.44 2.50
N GLY A 196 -11.05 10.88 1.36
CA GLY A 196 -10.01 9.95 1.02
C GLY A 196 -8.75 10.59 0.54
N LYS A 197 -8.72 11.81 0.18
CA LYS A 197 -7.49 12.34 -0.43
C LYS A 197 -6.96 11.40 -1.54
N TYR A 198 -7.89 10.70 -2.26
CA TYR A 198 -7.53 9.74 -3.32
C TYR A 198 -6.79 10.43 -4.45
N SER A 199 -7.10 11.70 -4.69
CA SER A 199 -6.40 12.57 -5.64
C SER A 199 -4.89 12.68 -5.35
N LEU A 200 -4.47 12.58 -4.08
CA LEU A 200 -3.04 12.57 -3.71
C LEU A 200 -2.25 11.44 -4.38
N TYR A 201 -2.91 10.35 -4.74
CA TYR A 201 -2.27 9.18 -5.34
C TYR A 201 -2.36 9.17 -6.86
N PHE A 202 -3.02 10.15 -7.48
CA PHE A 202 -3.24 10.18 -8.94
C PHE A 202 -1.92 10.15 -9.72
N LEU A 203 -0.95 10.97 -9.33
CA LEU A 203 0.35 11.04 -10.02
C LEU A 203 1.16 9.75 -9.89
N VAL A 204 1.14 9.11 -8.75
CA VAL A 204 1.86 7.83 -8.58
C VAL A 204 1.18 6.68 -9.33
N ILE A 205 -0.13 6.75 -9.53
CA ILE A 205 -0.88 5.80 -10.39
C ILE A 205 -0.46 5.97 -11.85
N ILE A 206 -0.44 7.21 -12.36
CA ILE A 206 0.05 7.52 -13.71
C ILE A 206 1.49 7.02 -13.88
N LEU A 207 2.37 7.33 -12.93
CA LEU A 207 3.78 6.92 -12.99
C LEU A 207 3.94 5.40 -13.00
N GLY A 208 3.19 4.68 -12.16
CA GLY A 208 3.17 3.21 -12.14
C GLY A 208 2.68 2.62 -13.46
N THR A 209 1.63 3.20 -14.05
CA THR A 209 1.09 2.80 -15.35
C THR A 209 2.11 3.05 -16.48
N ILE A 210 2.73 4.23 -16.53
CA ILE A 210 3.79 4.55 -17.52
C ILE A 210 4.97 3.58 -17.39
N CYS A 211 5.39 3.29 -16.15
CA CYS A 211 6.49 2.35 -15.89
C CYS A 211 6.16 0.94 -16.40
N ALA A 212 4.91 0.49 -16.24
CA ALA A 212 4.47 -0.82 -16.73
C ALA A 212 4.41 -0.87 -18.27
N LYS A 213 3.81 0.15 -18.92
CA LYS A 213 3.68 0.20 -20.38
C LYS A 213 5.03 0.27 -21.09
N ASN A 214 5.94 1.10 -20.60
CA ASN A 214 7.21 1.39 -21.23
C ASN A 214 8.37 0.51 -20.74
N GLN A 215 8.08 -0.46 -19.84
CA GLN A 215 9.06 -1.33 -19.22
C GLN A 215 10.26 -0.56 -18.61
N VAL A 216 9.96 0.60 -17.99
CA VAL A 216 10.98 1.52 -17.47
C VAL A 216 11.83 0.86 -16.41
N LEU A 217 11.21 0.11 -15.49
CA LEU A 217 11.93 -0.61 -14.42
C LEU A 217 12.82 -1.71 -14.99
N ASP A 218 12.36 -2.45 -16.00
CA ASP A 218 13.15 -3.49 -16.65
C ASP A 218 14.41 -2.90 -17.30
N LYS A 219 14.26 -1.79 -18.04
CA LYS A 219 15.39 -1.07 -18.67
C LYS A 219 16.41 -0.56 -17.66
N ILE A 220 15.96 -0.06 -16.50
CA ILE A 220 16.84 0.43 -15.44
C ILE A 220 17.55 -0.73 -14.73
N LEU A 221 16.86 -1.84 -14.49
CA LEU A 221 17.41 -2.99 -13.78
C LEU A 221 18.38 -3.80 -14.64
N GLN A 222 18.15 -3.87 -15.96
CA GLN A 222 19.06 -4.53 -16.93
C GLN A 222 20.39 -3.80 -17.05
N LYS A 223 20.39 -2.46 -16.88
CA LYS A 223 21.63 -1.68 -17.02
C LYS A 223 22.65 -2.10 -15.96
N SER A 224 23.69 -2.81 -16.40
CA SER A 224 24.78 -3.24 -15.53
C SER A 224 25.54 -2.04 -15.00
N ASP A 225 25.72 -1.97 -13.69
CA ASP A 225 26.64 -1.03 -13.07
C ASP A 225 28.02 -1.71 -13.02
N LYS A 226 28.91 -1.29 -13.89
CA LYS A 226 30.30 -1.75 -13.86
C LYS A 226 30.99 -1.20 -12.62
N GLY A 227 31.31 -2.09 -11.68
CA GLY A 227 32.04 -1.81 -10.45
C GLY A 227 31.16 -1.50 -9.23
N HIS A 228 31.49 -2.15 -8.10
CA HIS A 228 30.77 -2.02 -6.83
C HIS A 228 30.75 -0.57 -6.31
N ILE A 229 31.85 0.17 -6.48
CA ILE A 229 31.97 1.57 -6.02
C ILE A 229 30.97 2.47 -6.77
N LYS A 230 30.84 2.31 -8.08
CA LYS A 230 29.87 3.08 -8.88
C LYS A 230 28.43 2.72 -8.51
N ALA A 231 28.13 1.45 -8.26
CA ALA A 231 26.81 1.00 -7.86
C ALA A 231 26.42 1.56 -6.48
N MET A 232 27.36 1.53 -5.52
CA MET A 232 27.19 2.09 -4.18
C MET A 232 27.00 3.61 -4.24
N GLY A 233 27.81 4.33 -5.03
CA GLY A 233 27.65 5.76 -5.22
C GLY A 233 26.27 6.16 -5.77
N LYS A 234 25.74 5.41 -6.75
CA LYS A 234 24.38 5.62 -7.29
C LYS A 234 23.31 5.32 -6.26
N ALA A 235 23.46 4.25 -5.47
CA ALA A 235 22.50 3.93 -4.41
C ALA A 235 22.45 5.06 -3.35
N ILE A 236 23.61 5.55 -2.92
CA ILE A 236 23.72 6.68 -1.97
C ILE A 236 23.07 7.93 -2.56
N ALA A 237 23.38 8.27 -3.82
CA ALA A 237 22.78 9.43 -4.48
C ALA A 237 21.26 9.34 -4.58
N LEU A 238 20.71 8.16 -4.90
CA LEU A 238 19.26 7.94 -4.95
C LEU A 238 18.63 8.04 -3.56
N ILE A 239 19.25 7.47 -2.53
CA ILE A 239 18.78 7.57 -1.14
C ILE A 239 18.79 9.04 -0.69
N TYR A 240 19.88 9.77 -0.98
CA TYR A 240 19.98 11.19 -0.67
C TYR A 240 18.90 12.00 -1.39
N ALA A 241 18.65 11.73 -2.68
CA ALA A 241 17.58 12.37 -3.43
C ALA A 241 16.20 12.10 -2.81
N VAL A 242 15.92 10.86 -2.35
CA VAL A 242 14.69 10.55 -1.63
C VAL A 242 14.57 11.36 -0.34
N ILE A 243 15.64 11.45 0.45
CA ILE A 243 15.64 12.23 1.70
C ILE A 243 15.34 13.70 1.40
N VAL A 244 16.03 14.30 0.44
CA VAL A 244 15.82 15.70 0.04
C VAL A 244 14.39 15.92 -0.43
N LEU A 245 13.85 15.04 -1.28
CA LEU A 245 12.48 15.17 -1.78
C LEU A 245 11.44 15.02 -0.65
N LEU A 246 11.70 14.15 0.33
CA LEU A 246 10.79 13.98 1.48
C LEU A 246 10.87 15.15 2.45
N MET A 247 12.05 15.76 2.66
CA MET A 247 12.21 16.97 3.44
C MET A 247 11.49 18.15 2.78
N PHE A 248 11.72 18.34 1.48
CA PHE A 248 11.06 19.39 0.72
C PHE A 248 9.53 19.22 0.70
N LYS A 249 9.06 17.97 0.61
CA LYS A 249 7.63 17.65 0.77
C LYS A 249 7.08 18.06 2.13
N TYR A 250 7.85 17.92 3.20
CA TYR A 250 7.42 18.28 4.55
C TYR A 250 7.21 19.80 4.65
N GLU A 251 8.17 20.59 4.19
CA GLU A 251 8.08 22.07 4.16
C GLU A 251 6.90 22.55 3.31
N ILE A 252 6.74 22.00 2.09
CA ILE A 252 5.63 22.37 1.19
C ILE A 252 4.26 22.04 1.75
N ARG A 253 4.15 20.98 2.56
CA ARG A 253 2.88 20.59 3.19
C ARG A 253 2.37 21.68 4.14
N GLU A 254 3.25 22.40 4.79
CA GLU A 254 2.90 23.51 5.67
C GLU A 254 2.35 24.72 4.91
N ILE A 255 2.67 24.83 3.61
CA ILE A 255 2.19 25.86 2.69
C ILE A 255 0.92 25.44 1.94
N ASP A 256 0.32 24.28 2.30
CA ASP A 256 -0.88 23.69 1.68
C ASP A 256 -0.77 23.37 0.16
N GLN A 257 0.44 23.18 -0.34
CA GLN A 257 0.68 22.79 -1.73
C GLN A 257 0.69 21.27 -1.91
N TRP A 258 -0.45 20.66 -1.69
CA TRP A 258 -0.59 19.20 -1.71
C TRP A 258 -0.29 18.56 -3.08
N GLN A 259 -0.48 19.30 -4.19
CA GLN A 259 -0.19 18.80 -5.55
C GLN A 259 1.31 18.57 -5.74
N ILE A 260 2.14 19.53 -5.30
CA ILE A 260 3.61 19.40 -5.33
C ILE A 260 4.04 18.25 -4.41
N SER A 261 3.48 18.18 -3.20
CA SER A 261 3.71 17.07 -2.27
C SER A 261 3.37 15.70 -2.88
N SER A 262 2.31 15.62 -3.70
CA SER A 262 1.92 14.41 -4.44
C SER A 262 2.96 14.03 -5.50
N ALA A 263 3.43 15.01 -6.31
CA ALA A 263 4.44 14.79 -7.33
C ALA A 263 5.77 14.32 -6.73
N LEU A 264 6.24 14.98 -5.67
CA LEU A 264 7.46 14.60 -4.94
C LEU A 264 7.35 13.18 -4.37
N SER A 265 6.18 12.82 -3.84
CA SER A 265 5.93 11.48 -3.33
C SER A 265 5.97 10.42 -4.44
N ALA A 266 5.41 10.72 -5.62
CA ALA A 266 5.44 9.80 -6.76
C ALA A 266 6.88 9.56 -7.23
N ILE A 267 7.69 10.63 -7.36
CA ILE A 267 9.10 10.54 -7.76
C ILE A 267 9.92 9.79 -6.71
N SER A 268 9.74 10.12 -5.41
CA SER A 268 10.41 9.43 -4.31
C SER A 268 10.08 7.94 -4.31
N THR A 269 8.82 7.59 -4.58
CA THR A 269 8.37 6.19 -4.69
C THR A 269 9.13 5.44 -5.79
N LEU A 270 9.25 6.03 -6.97
CA LEU A 270 10.01 5.41 -8.07
C LEU A 270 11.47 5.15 -7.66
N PHE A 271 12.11 6.12 -7.01
CA PHE A 271 13.49 5.96 -6.54
C PHE A 271 13.61 4.88 -5.47
N ILE A 272 12.68 4.80 -4.52
CA ILE A 272 12.66 3.74 -3.51
C ILE A 272 12.51 2.37 -4.19
N VAL A 273 11.61 2.24 -5.15
CA VAL A 273 11.41 0.98 -5.89
C VAL A 273 12.70 0.57 -6.60
N ILE A 274 13.40 1.51 -7.25
CA ILE A 274 14.69 1.24 -7.92
C ILE A 274 15.77 0.85 -6.90
N VAL A 275 15.91 1.57 -5.78
CA VAL A 275 16.89 1.27 -4.74
C VAL A 275 16.67 -0.12 -4.16
N VAL A 276 15.44 -0.44 -3.78
CA VAL A 276 15.09 -1.73 -3.20
C VAL A 276 15.32 -2.86 -4.19
N SER A 277 14.90 -2.70 -5.44
CA SER A 277 15.02 -3.74 -6.46
C SER A 277 16.48 -3.97 -6.90
N LYS A 278 17.24 -2.90 -7.08
CA LYS A 278 18.58 -3.00 -7.67
C LYS A 278 19.69 -3.16 -6.65
N TYR A 279 19.59 -2.50 -5.50
CA TYR A 279 20.71 -2.35 -4.57
C TYR A 279 20.55 -3.13 -3.27
N ILE A 280 19.33 -3.48 -2.83
CA ILE A 280 19.18 -4.38 -1.70
C ILE A 280 19.55 -5.80 -2.14
N ARG A 281 20.73 -6.22 -1.71
CA ARG A 281 21.34 -7.50 -2.01
C ARG A 281 21.74 -8.19 -0.69
N GLY A 282 22.07 -9.46 -0.75
CA GLY A 282 22.38 -10.26 0.44
C GLY A 282 21.26 -11.24 0.75
N GLN A 283 21.60 -12.54 0.76
CA GLN A 283 20.60 -13.60 0.78
C GLN A 283 19.70 -13.56 2.03
N ILE A 284 20.27 -13.30 3.20
CA ILE A 284 19.50 -13.29 4.47
C ILE A 284 18.52 -12.11 4.49
N LEU A 285 19.00 -10.90 4.16
CA LEU A 285 18.19 -9.69 4.14
C LEU A 285 17.05 -9.81 3.10
N VAL A 286 17.37 -10.25 1.89
CA VAL A 286 16.39 -10.43 0.82
C VAL A 286 15.35 -11.50 1.19
N LYS A 287 15.77 -12.63 1.80
CA LYS A 287 14.83 -13.66 2.29
C LYS A 287 13.89 -13.11 3.35
N GLY A 288 14.39 -12.39 4.34
CA GLY A 288 13.58 -11.79 5.42
C GLY A 288 12.59 -10.76 4.89
N ILE A 289 13.06 -9.80 4.08
CA ILE A 289 12.19 -8.78 3.48
C ILE A 289 11.16 -9.41 2.55
N SER A 290 11.54 -10.39 1.73
CA SER A 290 10.61 -11.08 0.83
C SER A 290 9.59 -11.93 1.61
N PHE A 291 9.95 -12.48 2.76
CA PHE A 291 9.01 -13.18 3.62
C PHE A 291 7.94 -12.22 4.13
N LEU A 292 8.32 -11.07 4.67
CA LEU A 292 7.38 -10.02 5.06
C LEU A 292 6.53 -9.56 3.87
N GLY A 293 7.13 -9.42 2.70
CA GLY A 293 6.44 -9.02 1.48
C GLY A 293 5.36 -10.00 1.00
N LYS A 294 5.56 -11.31 1.22
CA LYS A 294 4.53 -12.32 0.95
C LYS A 294 3.32 -12.16 1.86
N HIS A 295 3.52 -11.74 3.07
CA HIS A 295 2.49 -11.51 4.09
C HIS A 295 1.94 -10.07 4.11
N SER A 296 2.48 -9.19 3.23
CA SER A 296 2.21 -7.74 3.26
C SER A 296 0.72 -7.36 3.21
N GLY A 297 -0.09 -8.09 2.44
CA GLY A 297 -1.52 -7.82 2.35
C GLY A 297 -2.25 -8.03 3.68
N ASN A 298 -2.01 -9.17 4.34
CA ASN A 298 -2.61 -9.44 5.65
C ASN A 298 -2.07 -8.47 6.71
N ILE A 299 -0.74 -8.24 6.75
CA ILE A 299 -0.10 -7.31 7.69
C ILE A 299 -0.70 -5.91 7.52
N PHE A 300 -0.83 -5.43 6.27
CA PHE A 300 -1.45 -4.14 5.97
C PHE A 300 -2.85 -4.03 6.59
N MET A 301 -3.66 -5.08 6.50
CA MET A 301 -5.04 -5.06 6.97
C MET A 301 -5.18 -5.23 8.49
N ILE A 302 -4.24 -5.92 9.16
CA ILE A 302 -4.41 -6.30 10.57
C ILE A 302 -3.55 -5.49 11.56
N HIS A 303 -2.43 -4.89 11.14
CA HIS A 303 -1.51 -4.23 12.07
C HIS A 303 -2.19 -3.15 12.92
N ALA A 304 -3.16 -2.45 12.35
CA ALA A 304 -3.87 -1.38 13.03
C ALA A 304 -4.77 -1.88 14.17
N PHE A 305 -5.25 -3.12 14.10
CA PHE A 305 -5.95 -3.75 15.20
C PHE A 305 -5.10 -3.78 16.47
N PHE A 306 -3.83 -4.14 16.35
CA PHE A 306 -2.94 -4.27 17.49
C PHE A 306 -2.62 -2.94 18.16
N TYR A 307 -2.17 -1.93 17.41
CA TYR A 307 -1.81 -0.66 18.03
C TYR A 307 -3.04 0.16 18.48
N THR A 308 -4.24 -0.19 18.02
CA THR A 308 -5.49 0.47 18.42
C THR A 308 -6.13 -0.21 19.61
N TYR A 309 -6.29 -1.54 19.55
CA TYR A 309 -7.08 -2.31 20.52
C TYR A 309 -6.24 -3.16 21.49
N CYS A 310 -4.98 -3.44 21.17
CA CYS A 310 -4.06 -4.20 22.01
C CYS A 310 -2.88 -3.34 22.50
N LYS A 311 -3.15 -2.08 22.85
CA LYS A 311 -2.11 -1.09 23.21
C LYS A 311 -1.19 -1.59 24.33
N SER A 312 -1.73 -2.19 25.38
CA SER A 312 -0.97 -2.74 26.50
C SER A 312 0.04 -3.80 26.07
N VAL A 313 -0.28 -4.59 25.03
CA VAL A 313 0.62 -5.60 24.49
C VAL A 313 1.67 -4.98 23.58
N VAL A 314 1.29 -4.04 22.70
CA VAL A 314 2.22 -3.40 21.76
C VAL A 314 3.24 -2.54 22.49
N TYR A 315 2.81 -1.80 23.50
CA TYR A 315 3.63 -0.82 24.25
C TYR A 315 4.14 -1.34 25.61
N TRP A 316 4.05 -2.64 25.87
CA TRP A 316 4.39 -3.27 27.17
C TRP A 316 5.76 -2.88 27.69
N SER A 317 6.74 -2.68 26.81
CA SER A 317 8.12 -2.40 27.15
C SER A 317 8.44 -0.93 27.35
N HIS A 318 7.52 -0.03 27.00
CA HIS A 318 7.76 1.42 26.91
C HIS A 318 9.02 1.80 26.13
N ASN A 319 9.47 0.95 25.21
CA ASN A 319 10.66 1.13 24.39
C ASN A 319 10.28 1.14 22.92
N ALA A 320 10.68 2.16 22.16
CA ALA A 320 10.31 2.35 20.77
C ALA A 320 10.68 1.15 19.87
N LEU A 321 11.91 0.64 20.01
CA LEU A 321 12.37 -0.48 19.19
C LEU A 321 11.63 -1.77 19.54
N LEU A 322 11.43 -2.06 20.81
CA LEU A 322 10.71 -3.26 21.25
C LEU A 322 9.22 -3.17 20.86
N SER A 323 8.57 -2.02 20.99
CA SER A 323 7.19 -1.82 20.54
C SER A 323 7.05 -2.05 19.03
N TYR A 324 8.02 -1.57 18.24
CA TYR A 324 8.04 -1.81 16.81
C TYR A 324 8.21 -3.29 16.46
N ILE A 325 9.13 -3.98 17.12
CA ILE A 325 9.35 -5.43 16.95
C ILE A 325 8.09 -6.20 17.36
N THR A 326 7.48 -5.84 18.50
CA THR A 326 6.25 -6.47 18.99
C THR A 326 5.11 -6.32 17.96
N LEU A 327 4.86 -5.13 17.43
CA LEU A 327 3.85 -4.93 16.40
C LEU A 327 4.15 -5.75 15.13
N ALA A 328 5.41 -5.79 14.71
CA ALA A 328 5.82 -6.55 13.54
C ALA A 328 5.61 -8.06 13.74
N CYS A 329 6.00 -8.60 14.90
CA CYS A 329 5.81 -10.00 15.26
C CYS A 329 4.31 -10.37 15.35
N LEU A 330 3.51 -9.59 16.06
CA LEU A 330 2.06 -9.83 16.19
C LEU A 330 1.37 -9.82 14.83
N SER A 331 1.67 -8.83 13.99
CA SER A 331 1.08 -8.71 12.66
C SER A 331 1.50 -9.87 11.74
N LEU A 332 2.77 -10.29 11.80
CA LEU A 332 3.27 -11.40 11.02
C LEU A 332 2.70 -12.75 11.49
N LEU A 333 2.69 -13.00 12.80
CA LEU A 333 2.10 -14.22 13.36
C LEU A 333 0.63 -14.34 12.99
N SER A 334 -0.14 -13.25 13.12
CA SER A 334 -1.55 -13.23 12.70
C SER A 334 -1.71 -13.48 11.20
N SER A 335 -0.81 -12.94 10.39
CA SER A 335 -0.82 -13.23 8.95
C SER A 335 -0.57 -14.72 8.66
N ILE A 336 0.35 -15.37 9.38
CA ILE A 336 0.61 -16.81 9.26
C ILE A 336 -0.63 -17.62 9.67
N VAL A 337 -1.27 -17.25 10.78
CA VAL A 337 -2.52 -17.88 11.23
C VAL A 337 -3.63 -17.74 10.20
N ILE A 338 -3.81 -16.55 9.61
CA ILE A 338 -4.80 -16.32 8.55
C ILE A 338 -4.51 -17.22 7.32
N GLU A 339 -3.25 -17.35 6.90
CA GLU A 339 -2.90 -18.23 5.78
C GLU A 339 -3.15 -19.71 6.14
N PHE A 340 -2.94 -20.12 7.38
CA PHE A 340 -3.26 -21.45 7.88
C PHE A 340 -4.78 -21.70 7.86
N ILE A 341 -5.59 -20.76 8.33
CA ILE A 341 -7.05 -20.81 8.26
C ILE A 341 -7.52 -20.96 6.80
N LYS A 342 -6.98 -20.15 5.88
CA LYS A 342 -7.26 -20.25 4.44
C LYS A 342 -6.99 -21.64 3.88
N LYS A 343 -5.91 -22.29 4.36
CA LYS A 343 -5.53 -23.64 3.94
C LYS A 343 -6.52 -24.69 4.46
N ILE A 344 -6.87 -24.65 5.76
CA ILE A 344 -7.81 -25.59 6.37
C ILE A 344 -9.19 -25.51 5.72
N LEU A 345 -9.67 -24.28 5.46
CA LEU A 345 -10.98 -24.04 4.87
C LEU A 345 -11.01 -24.24 3.35
N HIS A 346 -9.92 -24.66 2.73
CA HIS A 346 -9.79 -24.68 1.25
C HIS A 346 -10.28 -23.37 0.59
N TYR A 347 -10.17 -22.25 1.33
CA TYR A 347 -10.77 -20.97 0.99
C TYR A 347 -10.31 -20.46 -0.38
N ASN A 348 -9.03 -20.63 -0.69
CA ASN A 348 -8.47 -20.17 -1.96
C ASN A 348 -9.04 -20.92 -3.16
N GLU A 349 -9.32 -22.22 -3.03
CA GLU A 349 -9.91 -23.06 -4.07
C GLU A 349 -11.39 -22.73 -4.26
N LEU A 350 -12.12 -22.58 -3.16
CA LEU A 350 -13.53 -22.20 -3.18
C LEU A 350 -13.71 -20.85 -3.90
N MET A 351 -12.94 -19.85 -3.51
CA MET A 351 -13.00 -18.51 -4.09
C MET A 351 -12.51 -18.46 -5.55
N ALA A 352 -11.57 -19.32 -5.93
CA ALA A 352 -11.13 -19.43 -7.32
C ALA A 352 -12.26 -19.99 -8.20
N LYS A 353 -12.95 -21.06 -7.76
CA LYS A 353 -14.11 -21.63 -8.47
C LYS A 353 -15.25 -20.61 -8.60
N LEU A 354 -15.56 -19.88 -7.53
CA LEU A 354 -16.57 -18.82 -7.54
C LEU A 354 -16.22 -17.72 -8.53
N SER A 355 -14.99 -17.22 -8.46
CA SER A 355 -14.48 -16.16 -9.37
C SER A 355 -14.56 -16.60 -10.83
N GLN A 356 -14.17 -17.83 -11.13
CA GLN A 356 -14.23 -18.37 -12.49
C GLN A 356 -15.67 -18.42 -13.01
N ARG A 357 -16.63 -18.90 -12.20
CA ARG A 357 -18.05 -18.94 -12.57
C ARG A 357 -18.61 -17.55 -12.87
N ILE A 358 -18.33 -16.56 -11.98
CA ILE A 358 -18.80 -15.18 -12.17
C ILE A 358 -18.19 -14.56 -13.43
N VAL A 359 -16.89 -14.71 -13.67
CA VAL A 359 -16.23 -14.13 -14.85
C VAL A 359 -16.74 -14.77 -16.15
N ILE A 360 -17.06 -16.06 -16.14
CA ILE A 360 -17.65 -16.74 -17.30
C ILE A 360 -19.07 -16.24 -17.56
N SER A 361 -19.90 -16.05 -16.52
CA SER A 361 -21.29 -15.57 -16.69
C SER A 361 -21.38 -14.14 -17.26
N ILE A 362 -20.31 -13.33 -17.14
CA ILE A 362 -20.24 -11.98 -17.71
C ILE A 362 -19.90 -12.02 -19.24
N LYS A 363 -19.51 -13.16 -19.76
CA LYS A 363 -19.15 -13.32 -21.17
C LYS A 363 -20.38 -13.45 -22.09
N TYR A 364 -21.51 -13.75 -21.50
CA TYR A 364 -22.82 -13.91 -22.17
C TYR A 364 -23.79 -12.81 -21.69
#